data_df1c26fa5118422690c9783ab99e0bf3
#
_entry.id   df1c26fa5118422690c9783ab99e0bf3
#
_cell.length_a   1.000
_cell.length_b   1.000
_cell.length_c   1.000
_cell.angle_alpha   90.00
_cell.angle_beta   90.00
_cell.angle_gamma   90.00
#
_symmetry.space_group_name_H-M   'P 1'
#
loop_
_entity.id
_entity.type
_entity.pdbx_description
1 polymer ?
#
loop_
_entity_poly.entity_id
_entity_poly.type
_entity_poly.pdbx_seq_one_letter_code
_entity_poly.pdbx_strand_id
1 'polypeptide(L)'
;MIILDTSIWIEHLKNNQNFFSKISKLLENGEILAVECIFGELLQGVKKESEKDIILNFWRHLPKEHYENIIIEAGEYSAKNKLLDYGIGLIDAIILMHGIKSNAKIWTLDNKFLRMIPEELRYSK
;
A
#
# COMPACT_ATOMS: atom_id res chain seq x y z
N MET A 1 8.76 -8.81 2.10
CA MET A 1 8.42 -7.52 1.47
C MET A 1 7.37 -6.79 2.30
N ILE A 2 7.31 -5.50 2.15
CA ILE A 2 6.40 -4.64 2.88
C ILE A 2 5.67 -3.76 1.88
N ILE A 3 4.35 -3.66 2.02
CA ILE A 3 3.52 -2.75 1.24
C ILE A 3 3.24 -1.53 2.11
N LEU A 4 3.61 -0.35 1.64
CA LEU A 4 3.23 0.91 2.28
C LEU A 4 1.92 1.36 1.67
N ASP A 5 0.86 1.51 2.47
CA ASP A 5 -0.37 2.05 1.89
C ASP A 5 -0.22 3.56 1.66
N THR A 6 -1.22 4.16 1.05
CA THR A 6 -1.19 5.58 0.66
C THR A 6 -0.87 6.49 1.85
N SER A 7 -1.42 6.20 3.03
CA SER A 7 -1.20 7.03 4.21
C SER A 7 0.27 7.10 4.62
N ILE A 8 0.99 5.98 4.53
CA ILE A 8 2.41 5.91 4.88
C ILE A 8 3.26 6.59 3.80
N TRP A 9 2.95 6.36 2.52
CA TRP A 9 3.67 7.05 1.43
C TRP A 9 3.58 8.57 1.57
N ILE A 10 2.40 9.09 1.91
CA ILE A 10 2.20 10.52 2.11
C ILE A 10 3.15 11.04 3.19
N GLU A 11 3.28 10.33 4.32
CA GLU A 11 4.19 10.75 5.39
C GLU A 11 5.65 10.74 4.94
N HIS A 12 6.05 9.76 4.15
CA HIS A 12 7.40 9.70 3.59
C HIS A 12 7.66 10.88 2.64
N LEU A 13 6.71 11.16 1.74
CA LEU A 13 6.86 12.23 0.75
C LEU A 13 6.86 13.62 1.39
N LYS A 14 6.26 13.77 2.57
CA LYS A 14 6.33 15.00 3.37
C LYS A 14 7.62 15.14 4.16
N ASN A 15 8.51 14.15 4.10
CA ASN A 15 9.74 14.09 4.92
C ASN A 15 9.45 14.09 6.42
N ASN A 16 8.34 13.47 6.84
CA ASN A 16 8.00 13.38 8.26
C ASN A 16 9.08 12.57 8.98
N GLN A 17 9.74 13.19 9.95
CA GLN A 17 10.90 12.61 10.66
C GLN A 17 10.60 11.27 11.33
N ASN A 18 9.36 11.06 11.77
CA ASN A 18 8.98 9.81 12.42
C ASN A 18 8.94 8.61 11.48
N PHE A 19 8.91 8.88 10.17
CA PHE A 19 8.76 7.84 9.14
C PHE A 19 9.92 7.78 8.16
N PHE A 20 10.51 8.94 7.85
CA PHE A 20 11.43 9.07 6.73
C PHE A 20 12.64 8.15 6.81
N SER A 21 13.30 8.09 7.94
CA SER A 21 14.51 7.30 8.12
C SER A 21 14.23 5.80 7.96
N LYS A 22 13.16 5.33 8.58
CA LYS A 22 12.77 3.92 8.52
C LYS A 22 12.42 3.50 7.11
N ILE A 23 11.60 4.31 6.43
CA ILE A 23 11.16 4.01 5.07
C ILE A 23 12.33 4.08 4.09
N SER A 24 13.21 5.08 4.23
CA SER A 24 14.39 5.20 3.38
C SER A 24 15.25 3.95 3.46
N LYS A 25 15.42 3.42 4.66
CA LYS A 25 16.19 2.19 4.86
C LYS A 25 15.53 0.99 4.20
N LEU A 26 14.22 0.86 4.32
CA LEU A 26 13.48 -0.21 3.66
C LEU A 26 13.57 -0.10 2.13
N LEU A 27 13.51 1.11 1.61
CA LEU A 27 13.68 1.37 0.17
C LEU A 27 15.08 0.98 -0.31
N GLU A 28 16.11 1.38 0.42
CA GLU A 28 17.50 1.04 0.11
C GLU A 28 17.73 -0.46 0.09
N ASN A 29 17.08 -1.18 0.99
CA ASN A 29 17.22 -2.63 1.11
C ASN A 29 16.34 -3.41 0.12
N GLY A 30 15.56 -2.74 -0.71
CA GLY A 30 14.69 -3.41 -1.68
C GLY A 30 13.53 -4.16 -1.04
N GLU A 31 13.07 -3.72 0.12
CA GLU A 31 12.04 -4.43 0.88
C GLU A 31 10.62 -3.90 0.65
N ILE A 32 10.45 -2.85 -0.16
CA ILE A 32 9.14 -2.25 -0.43
C ILE A 32 8.56 -2.78 -1.73
N LEU A 33 7.36 -3.32 -1.65
CA LEU A 33 6.60 -3.79 -2.80
C LEU A 33 5.61 -2.71 -3.22
N ALA A 34 5.69 -2.26 -4.48
CA ALA A 34 4.78 -1.25 -5.01
C ALA A 34 3.49 -1.91 -5.49
N VAL A 35 2.36 -1.26 -5.21
CA VAL A 35 1.03 -1.72 -5.63
C VAL A 35 0.40 -0.62 -6.49
N GLU A 36 -0.06 -0.96 -7.69
CA GLU A 36 -0.51 0.00 -8.68
C GLU A 36 -1.59 0.94 -8.18
N CYS A 37 -2.62 0.42 -7.51
CA CYS A 37 -3.73 1.27 -7.05
C CYS A 37 -3.27 2.30 -6.01
N ILE A 38 -2.26 1.99 -5.21
CA ILE A 38 -1.68 2.95 -4.27
C ILE A 38 -1.03 4.10 -5.04
N PHE A 39 -0.24 3.78 -6.06
CA PHE A 39 0.42 4.80 -6.86
C PHE A 39 -0.57 5.63 -7.66
N GLY A 40 -1.68 5.02 -8.09
CA GLY A 40 -2.79 5.76 -8.69
C GLY A 40 -3.37 6.79 -7.73
N GLU A 41 -3.58 6.40 -6.48
CA GLU A 41 -4.07 7.33 -5.44
C GLU A 41 -3.09 8.46 -5.18
N LEU A 42 -1.79 8.14 -5.09
CA LEU A 42 -0.76 9.16 -4.88
C LEU A 42 -0.74 10.17 -6.03
N LEU A 43 -0.79 9.67 -7.27
CA LEU A 43 -0.79 10.54 -8.46
C LEU A 43 -2.03 11.42 -8.53
N GLN A 44 -3.18 10.90 -8.12
CA GLN A 44 -4.42 11.67 -8.09
C GLN A 44 -4.32 12.90 -7.19
N GLY A 45 -3.53 12.81 -6.13
CA GLY A 45 -3.38 13.88 -5.15
C GLY A 45 -2.25 14.88 -5.43
N VAL A 46 -1.46 14.70 -6.50
CA VAL A 46 -0.34 15.62 -6.77
C VAL A 46 -0.82 16.98 -7.22
N LYS A 47 -0.06 18.02 -6.86
CA LYS A 47 -0.36 19.40 -7.21
C LYS A 47 0.75 20.05 -8.04
N LYS A 48 1.92 19.42 -8.11
CA LYS A 48 3.10 19.94 -8.82
C LYS A 48 3.73 18.85 -9.67
N GLU A 49 4.32 19.25 -10.81
CA GLU A 49 5.05 18.32 -11.67
C GLU A 49 6.21 17.64 -10.94
N SER A 50 6.89 18.35 -10.05
CA SER A 50 7.99 17.76 -9.28
C SER A 50 7.52 16.63 -8.39
N GLU A 51 6.34 16.74 -7.78
CA GLU A 51 5.77 15.67 -6.97
C GLU A 51 5.42 14.46 -7.83
N LYS A 52 4.81 14.72 -9.00
CA LYS A 52 4.46 13.66 -9.96
C LYS A 52 5.70 12.88 -10.40
N ASP A 53 6.78 13.60 -10.72
CA ASP A 53 8.01 12.97 -11.19
C ASP A 53 8.64 12.07 -10.12
N ILE A 54 8.61 12.50 -8.86
CA ILE A 54 9.11 11.70 -7.74
C ILE A 54 8.30 10.39 -7.60
N ILE A 55 6.98 10.50 -7.63
CA ILE A 55 6.10 9.33 -7.49
C ILE A 55 6.29 8.36 -8.65
N LEU A 56 6.34 8.87 -9.88
CA LEU A 56 6.57 8.03 -11.05
C LEU A 56 7.95 7.37 -11.03
N ASN A 57 8.95 8.06 -10.51
CA ASN A 57 10.28 7.49 -10.37
C ASN A 57 10.28 6.30 -9.41
N PHE A 58 9.61 6.42 -8.26
CA PHE A 58 9.44 5.29 -7.34
C PHE A 58 8.71 4.14 -8.03
N TRP A 59 7.60 4.44 -8.70
CA TRP A 59 6.85 3.40 -9.40
C TRP A 59 7.70 2.62 -10.40
N ARG A 60 8.53 3.32 -11.18
CA ARG A 60 9.37 2.69 -12.21
C ARG A 60 10.45 1.78 -11.64
N HIS A 61 10.95 2.08 -10.46
CA HIS A 61 12.12 1.40 -9.91
C HIS A 61 11.83 0.40 -8.80
N LEU A 62 10.65 0.45 -8.18
CA LEU A 62 10.31 -0.46 -7.10
C LEU A 62 9.88 -1.83 -7.62
N PRO A 63 10.15 -2.88 -6.84
CA PRO A 63 9.59 -4.21 -7.14
C PRO A 63 8.07 -4.17 -7.20
N LYS A 64 7.49 -4.92 -8.12
CA LYS A 64 6.04 -5.04 -8.29
C LYS A 64 5.70 -6.45 -8.68
N GLU A 65 4.48 -6.87 -8.30
CA GLU A 65 3.92 -8.16 -8.71
C GLU A 65 2.64 -7.90 -9.50
N HIS A 66 2.46 -8.64 -10.57
CA HIS A 66 1.24 -8.60 -11.35
C HIS A 66 0.46 -9.88 -11.08
N TYR A 67 -0.82 -9.73 -10.68
CA TYR A 67 -1.72 -10.85 -10.47
C TYR A 67 -2.94 -10.67 -11.34
N GLU A 68 -3.13 -11.59 -12.27
CA GLU A 68 -4.31 -11.57 -13.13
C GLU A 68 -5.57 -11.72 -12.28
N ASN A 69 -6.59 -10.93 -12.61
CA ASN A 69 -7.90 -10.97 -11.94
C ASN A 69 -7.87 -10.59 -10.44
N ILE A 70 -6.84 -9.89 -10.00
CA ILE A 70 -6.74 -9.54 -8.57
C ILE A 70 -7.91 -8.68 -8.09
N ILE A 71 -8.46 -7.83 -8.96
CA ILE A 71 -9.62 -6.99 -8.59
C ILE A 71 -10.84 -7.85 -8.36
N ILE A 72 -11.06 -8.86 -9.21
CA ILE A 72 -12.15 -9.81 -9.05
C ILE A 72 -11.98 -10.58 -7.73
N GLU A 73 -10.76 -11.07 -7.48
CA GLU A 73 -10.48 -11.81 -6.26
C GLU A 73 -10.66 -10.93 -5.01
N ALA A 74 -10.27 -9.66 -5.10
CA ALA A 74 -10.46 -8.71 -3.99
C ALA A 74 -11.95 -8.50 -3.70
N GLY A 75 -12.77 -8.39 -4.75
CA GLY A 75 -14.21 -8.26 -4.59
C GLY A 75 -14.83 -9.48 -3.93
N GLU A 76 -14.41 -10.67 -4.34
CA GLU A 76 -14.88 -11.92 -3.73
C GLU A 76 -14.47 -12.03 -2.27
N TYR A 77 -13.22 -11.72 -1.96
CA TYR A 77 -12.72 -11.72 -0.60
C TYR A 77 -13.49 -10.72 0.26
N SER A 78 -13.73 -9.51 -0.26
CA SER A 78 -14.47 -8.47 0.44
C SER A 78 -15.90 -8.92 0.78
N ALA A 79 -16.58 -9.53 -0.18
CA ALA A 79 -17.94 -10.03 0.04
C ALA A 79 -17.96 -11.13 1.11
N LYS A 80 -17.04 -12.08 1.01
CA LYS A 80 -16.96 -13.20 1.96
C LYS A 80 -16.68 -12.74 3.39
N ASN A 81 -15.82 -11.74 3.54
CA ASN A 81 -15.40 -11.23 4.86
C ASN A 81 -16.16 -9.98 5.28
N LYS A 82 -17.17 -9.57 4.51
CA LYS A 82 -18.04 -8.44 4.84
C LYS A 82 -17.28 -7.14 5.08
N LEU A 83 -16.27 -6.88 4.27
CA LEU A 83 -15.39 -5.71 4.48
C LEU A 83 -16.15 -4.39 4.39
N LEU A 84 -17.16 -4.28 3.52
CA LEU A 84 -17.98 -3.07 3.42
C LEU A 84 -18.69 -2.74 4.74
N ASP A 85 -19.09 -3.76 5.49
CA ASP A 85 -19.76 -3.56 6.79
C ASP A 85 -18.81 -2.91 7.80
N TYR A 86 -17.51 -3.04 7.59
CA TYR A 86 -16.47 -2.44 8.43
C TYR A 86 -15.89 -1.16 7.85
N GLY A 87 -16.50 -0.64 6.80
CA GLY A 87 -16.06 0.61 6.18
C GLY A 87 -14.83 0.47 5.28
N ILE A 88 -14.55 -0.74 4.81
CA ILE A 88 -13.40 -1.03 3.94
C ILE A 88 -13.87 -1.13 2.49
N GLY A 89 -13.34 -0.26 1.63
CA GLY A 89 -13.69 -0.24 0.21
C GLY A 89 -12.85 -1.19 -0.64
N LEU A 90 -13.12 -1.18 -1.93
CA LEU A 90 -12.46 -2.08 -2.87
C LEU A 90 -10.96 -1.82 -3.00
N ILE A 91 -10.53 -0.57 -2.95
CA ILE A 91 -9.09 -0.25 -3.05
C ILE A 91 -8.32 -0.93 -1.90
N ASP A 92 -8.81 -0.81 -0.67
CA ASP A 92 -8.20 -1.47 0.48
C ASP A 92 -8.22 -2.99 0.33
N ALA A 93 -9.31 -3.53 -0.21
CA ALA A 93 -9.41 -4.97 -0.47
C ALA A 93 -8.37 -5.42 -1.50
N ILE A 94 -8.09 -4.61 -2.52
CA ILE A 94 -7.03 -4.90 -3.51
C ILE A 94 -5.66 -4.92 -2.84
N ILE A 95 -5.39 -3.93 -1.99
CA ILE A 95 -4.13 -3.86 -1.24
C ILE A 95 -3.97 -5.10 -0.37
N LEU A 96 -5.02 -5.48 0.35
CA LEU A 96 -5.02 -6.66 1.19
C LEU A 96 -4.75 -7.93 0.38
N MET A 97 -5.38 -8.04 -0.79
CA MET A 97 -5.17 -9.20 -1.66
C MET A 97 -3.72 -9.29 -2.15
N HIS A 98 -3.10 -8.16 -2.49
CA HIS A 98 -1.67 -8.14 -2.81
C HIS A 98 -0.82 -8.64 -1.64
N GLY A 99 -1.14 -8.21 -0.43
CA GLY A 99 -0.44 -8.65 0.77
C GLY A 99 -0.56 -10.16 0.96
N ILE A 100 -1.75 -10.70 0.79
CA ILE A 100 -2.01 -12.14 0.93
C ILE A 100 -1.26 -12.93 -0.14
N LYS A 101 -1.38 -12.53 -1.40
CA LYS A 101 -0.79 -13.27 -2.52
C LYS A 101 0.75 -13.18 -2.54
N SER A 102 1.29 -12.05 -2.14
CA SER A 102 2.75 -11.84 -2.11
C SER A 102 3.38 -12.21 -0.77
N ASN A 103 2.56 -12.58 0.22
CA ASN A 103 3.01 -12.80 1.60
C ASN A 103 3.79 -11.57 2.10
N ALA A 104 3.28 -10.39 1.80
CA ALA A 104 3.88 -9.12 2.16
C ALA A 104 3.12 -8.48 3.31
N LYS A 105 3.85 -7.92 4.25
CA LYS A 105 3.23 -7.18 5.36
C LYS A 105 2.73 -5.83 4.86
N ILE A 106 1.67 -5.35 5.48
CA ILE A 106 1.06 -4.08 5.11
C ILE A 106 1.24 -3.09 6.25
N TRP A 107 1.76 -1.91 5.93
CA TRP A 107 1.93 -0.82 6.88
C TRP A 107 0.91 0.26 6.54
N THR A 108 0.01 0.55 7.48
CA THR A 108 -1.05 1.53 7.32
C THR A 108 -1.23 2.34 8.60
N LEU A 109 -1.68 3.59 8.45
CA LEU A 109 -2.10 4.43 9.58
C LEU A 109 -3.62 4.38 9.77
N ASP A 110 -4.36 3.74 8.87
CA ASP A 110 -5.82 3.63 8.96
C ASP A 110 -6.19 2.48 9.91
N ASN A 111 -6.71 2.83 11.08
CA ASN A 111 -7.05 1.84 12.10
C ASN A 111 -8.17 0.91 11.67
N LYS A 112 -9.11 1.37 10.85
CA LYS A 112 -10.18 0.50 10.34
C LYS A 112 -9.59 -0.58 9.43
N PHE A 113 -8.71 -0.18 8.53
CA PHE A 113 -8.05 -1.11 7.63
C PHE A 113 -7.15 -2.09 8.41
N LEU A 114 -6.37 -1.57 9.35
CA LEU A 114 -5.45 -2.38 10.15
C LEU A 114 -6.17 -3.56 10.81
N ARG A 115 -7.35 -3.32 11.36
CA ARG A 115 -8.12 -4.37 12.04
C ARG A 115 -8.55 -5.49 11.11
N MET A 116 -8.68 -5.21 9.81
CA MET A 116 -9.11 -6.21 8.82
C MET A 116 -7.94 -6.94 8.18
N ILE A 117 -6.71 -6.50 8.41
CA ILE A 117 -5.52 -7.19 7.92
C ILE A 117 -5.24 -8.38 8.83
N PRO A 118 -5.03 -9.60 8.28
CA PRO A 118 -4.60 -10.73 9.10
C PRO A 118 -3.38 -10.38 9.93
N GLU A 119 -3.35 -10.81 11.18
CA GLU A 119 -2.34 -10.39 12.14
C GLU A 119 -0.91 -10.62 11.63
N GLU A 120 -0.68 -11.76 10.99
CA GLU A 120 0.63 -12.12 10.45
C GLU A 120 1.09 -11.23 9.28
N LEU A 121 0.16 -10.46 8.69
CA LEU A 121 0.47 -9.54 7.60
C LEU A 121 0.51 -8.08 8.05
N ARG A 122 0.37 -7.80 9.33
CA ARG A 122 0.46 -6.44 9.85
C ARG A 122 1.93 -6.08 10.06
N TYR A 123 2.33 -4.96 9.47
CA TYR A 123 3.68 -4.45 9.72
C TYR A 123 3.71 -3.70 11.04
N SER A 124 4.71 -4.00 11.85
CA SER A 124 4.93 -3.33 13.13
C SER A 124 6.34 -2.76 13.14
N LYS A 125 6.44 -1.45 13.24
CA LYS A 125 7.75 -0.80 13.23
C LYS A 125 8.43 -0.84 14.60
#